data_3e05fda349b0f5c4bca26d0594b229a2
#
_entry.id   3e05fda349b0f5c4bca26d0594b229a2
#
_cell.length_a   1.000
_cell.length_b   1.000
_cell.length_c   1.000
_cell.angle_alpha   90.00
_cell.angle_beta   90.00
_cell.angle_gamma   90.00
#
_symmetry.space_group_name_H-M   'P 1'
#
loop_
_entity.id
_entity.type
_entity.pdbx_description
1 polymer ?
#
loop_
_entity_poly.entity_id
_entity_poly.type
_entity_poly.pdbx_seq_one_letter_code
_entity_poly.pdbx_strand_id
1 'polypeptide(L)'
;MTPKELRNERLAERMIKHLKRRNIEAFYCPTAEEAVKKVSELIADGSSVTWGGSMTIRDMGIPQALKERGTLEVLDRDEVTDREEVVKIYERAFTADVYLSSANAISEDGVIVNKIGRAHV
;
A
#
# COMPACT_ATOMS: atom_id res chain seq x y z
N MET A 1 1.27 -0.78 27.90
CA MET A 1 2.07 -1.21 26.73
C MET A 1 2.92 -2.42 27.11
N THR A 2 2.85 -3.49 26.32
CA THR A 2 3.66 -4.68 26.55
C THR A 2 5.11 -4.44 26.12
N PRO A 3 6.08 -5.24 26.62
CA PRO A 3 7.45 -5.15 26.14
C PRO A 3 7.58 -5.35 24.64
N LYS A 4 6.76 -6.21 24.06
CA LYS A 4 6.74 -6.44 22.61
C LYS A 4 6.27 -5.21 21.84
N GLU A 5 5.21 -4.56 22.31
CA GLU A 5 4.69 -3.34 21.71
C GLU A 5 5.70 -2.20 21.78
N LEU A 6 6.36 -2.05 22.93
CA LEU A 6 7.40 -1.04 23.11
C LEU A 6 8.57 -1.29 22.17
N ARG A 7 8.99 -2.54 22.03
CA ARG A 7 10.06 -2.92 21.11
C ARG A 7 9.70 -2.59 19.68
N ASN A 8 8.47 -2.91 19.26
CA ASN A 8 7.99 -2.63 17.91
C ASN A 8 7.96 -1.13 17.63
N GLU A 9 7.50 -0.34 18.59
CA GLU A 9 7.46 1.11 18.48
C GLU A 9 8.85 1.70 18.30
N ARG A 10 9.81 1.26 19.11
CA ARG A 10 11.21 1.73 19.01
C ARG A 10 11.86 1.31 17.70
N LEU A 11 11.59 0.10 17.25
CA LEU A 11 12.09 -0.38 15.95
C LEU A 11 11.51 0.46 14.82
N ALA A 12 10.20 0.73 14.86
CA ALA A 12 9.54 1.56 13.86
C ALA A 12 10.12 2.98 13.83
N GLU A 13 10.35 3.60 14.98
CA GLU A 13 10.96 4.93 15.05
C GLU A 13 12.33 4.97 14.36
N ARG A 14 13.13 3.94 14.60
CA ARG A 14 14.44 3.82 13.94
C ARG A 14 14.33 3.68 12.44
N MET A 15 13.41 2.83 11.99
CA MET A 15 13.17 2.62 10.56
C MET A 15 12.64 3.88 9.88
N ILE A 16 11.74 4.60 10.53
CA ILE A 16 11.20 5.87 10.02
C ILE A 16 12.32 6.88 9.81
N LYS A 17 13.24 6.96 10.76
CA LYS A 17 14.39 7.87 10.67
C LYS A 17 15.25 7.55 9.44
N HIS A 18 15.54 6.27 9.21
CA HIS A 18 16.32 5.84 8.06
C HIS A 18 15.60 6.05 6.74
N LEU A 19 14.28 5.77 6.70
CA LEU A 19 13.48 5.99 5.49
C LEU A 19 13.42 7.47 5.14
N LYS A 20 13.30 8.36 6.12
CA LYS A 20 13.33 9.79 5.91
C LYS A 20 14.63 10.26 5.27
N ARG A 21 15.75 9.66 5.64
CA ARG A 21 17.06 9.96 5.02
C ARG A 21 17.11 9.57 3.55
N ARG A 22 16.26 8.63 3.13
CA ARG A 22 16.11 8.18 1.74
C ARG A 22 15.00 8.91 1.00
N ASN A 23 14.48 10.01 1.57
CA ASN A 23 13.38 10.80 1.02
C ASN A 23 12.06 10.02 0.93
N ILE A 24 11.85 9.09 1.84
CA ILE A 24 10.61 8.31 1.95
C ILE A 24 9.90 8.73 3.23
N GLU A 25 8.67 9.23 3.08
CA GLU A 25 7.81 9.47 4.25
C GLU A 25 7.36 8.14 4.81
N ALA A 26 7.47 7.99 6.11
CA ALA A 26 7.10 6.73 6.76
C ALA A 26 6.28 7.00 8.01
N PHE A 27 5.32 6.13 8.25
CA PHE A 27 4.42 6.20 9.40
C PHE A 27 4.30 4.82 10.02
N TYR A 28 4.21 4.79 11.34
CA TYR A 28 3.95 3.56 12.07
C TYR A 28 2.49 3.49 12.48
N CYS A 29 1.82 2.42 12.06
CA CYS A 29 0.42 2.17 12.40
C CYS A 29 0.36 0.83 13.16
N PRO A 30 0.11 0.85 14.47
CA PRO A 30 0.12 -0.39 15.26
C PRO A 30 -0.94 -1.41 14.87
N THR A 31 -2.04 -0.96 14.25
CA THR A 31 -3.13 -1.85 13.82
C THR A 31 -3.41 -1.70 12.34
N ALA A 32 -4.02 -2.72 11.74
CA ALA A 32 -4.43 -2.66 10.35
C ALA A 32 -5.46 -1.55 10.11
N GLU A 33 -6.37 -1.32 11.05
CA GLU A 33 -7.38 -0.27 10.95
C GLU A 33 -6.74 1.12 10.86
N GLU A 34 -5.73 1.37 11.69
CA GLU A 34 -5.00 2.64 11.66
C GLU A 34 -4.23 2.81 10.37
N ALA A 35 -3.66 1.70 9.84
CA ALA A 35 -2.95 1.73 8.57
C ALA A 35 -3.88 2.06 7.40
N VAL A 36 -5.06 1.47 7.35
CA VAL A 36 -6.07 1.75 6.32
C VAL A 36 -6.48 3.22 6.37
N LYS A 37 -6.72 3.75 7.56
CA LYS A 37 -7.08 5.15 7.76
C LYS A 37 -5.96 6.07 7.28
N LYS A 38 -4.72 5.75 7.62
CA LYS A 38 -3.57 6.55 7.20
C LYS A 38 -3.40 6.53 5.68
N VAL A 39 -3.53 5.39 5.03
CA VAL A 39 -3.46 5.28 3.57
C VAL A 39 -4.53 6.16 2.93
N SER A 40 -5.75 6.09 3.43
CA SER A 40 -6.85 6.92 2.91
C SER A 40 -6.56 8.40 3.06
N GLU A 41 -6.02 8.84 4.20
CA GLU A 41 -5.68 10.24 4.46
C GLU A 41 -4.58 10.77 3.53
N LEU A 42 -3.64 9.91 3.15
CA LEU A 42 -2.52 10.29 2.30
C LEU A 42 -2.90 10.48 0.84
N ILE A 43 -4.04 9.95 0.42
CA ILE A 43 -4.49 10.02 -0.97
C ILE A 43 -5.45 11.21 -1.14
N ALA A 44 -5.06 12.17 -1.97
CA ALA A 44 -5.87 13.36 -2.22
C ALA A 44 -7.13 13.01 -3.04
N ASP A 45 -8.22 13.73 -2.77
CA ASP A 45 -9.45 13.58 -3.54
C ASP A 45 -9.20 13.85 -5.02
N GLY A 46 -9.85 13.10 -5.88
CA GLY A 46 -9.68 13.18 -7.31
C GLY A 46 -8.53 12.37 -7.86
N SER A 47 -7.73 11.74 -7.00
CA SER A 47 -6.61 10.91 -7.43
C SER A 47 -7.09 9.59 -8.03
N SER A 48 -6.34 9.09 -9.01
CA SER A 48 -6.48 7.71 -9.47
C SER A 48 -5.57 6.81 -8.64
N VAL A 49 -6.08 5.65 -8.24
CA VAL A 49 -5.35 4.71 -7.40
C VAL A 49 -5.52 3.29 -7.91
N THR A 50 -4.43 2.55 -7.90
CA THR A 50 -4.41 1.14 -8.23
C THR A 50 -3.44 0.40 -7.31
N TRP A 51 -3.39 -0.91 -7.42
CA TRP A 51 -2.49 -1.74 -6.61
C TRP A 51 -2.07 -2.98 -7.37
N GLY A 52 -0.97 -3.59 -6.90
CA GLY A 52 -0.51 -4.86 -7.43
C GLY A 52 -1.29 -6.04 -6.85
N GLY A 53 -0.83 -7.25 -7.17
CA GLY A 53 -1.48 -8.48 -6.70
C GLY A 53 -1.22 -8.83 -5.24
N SER A 54 -1.31 -7.87 -4.34
CA SER A 54 -1.02 -8.07 -2.92
C SER A 54 -2.24 -8.58 -2.16
N MET A 55 -2.09 -9.75 -1.54
CA MET A 55 -3.12 -10.27 -0.64
C MET A 55 -3.26 -9.41 0.62
N THR A 56 -2.15 -8.86 1.10
CA THR A 56 -2.15 -8.01 2.29
C THR A 56 -3.04 -6.79 2.12
N ILE A 57 -2.94 -6.11 0.98
CA ILE A 57 -3.75 -4.93 0.69
C ILE A 57 -5.24 -5.28 0.71
N ARG A 58 -5.61 -6.41 0.11
CA ARG A 58 -7.00 -6.88 0.09
C ARG A 58 -7.49 -7.30 1.46
N ASP A 59 -6.68 -8.06 2.19
CA ASP A 59 -7.05 -8.58 3.52
C ASP A 59 -7.22 -7.46 4.54
N MET A 60 -6.51 -6.36 4.38
CA MET A 60 -6.66 -5.18 5.23
C MET A 60 -7.92 -4.38 4.93
N GLY A 61 -8.59 -4.64 3.81
CA GLY A 61 -9.77 -3.90 3.40
C GLY A 61 -9.49 -2.55 2.77
N ILE A 62 -8.27 -2.32 2.30
CA ILE A 62 -7.89 -1.05 1.66
C ILE A 62 -8.73 -0.74 0.42
N PRO A 63 -8.92 -1.69 -0.53
CA PRO A 63 -9.75 -1.40 -1.71
C PRO A 63 -11.15 -0.94 -1.35
N GLN A 64 -11.78 -1.60 -0.40
CA GLN A 64 -13.13 -1.26 0.04
C GLN A 64 -13.18 0.13 0.67
N ALA A 65 -12.24 0.45 1.53
CA ALA A 65 -12.17 1.75 2.17
C ALA A 65 -12.00 2.89 1.16
N LEU A 66 -11.19 2.68 0.13
CA LEU A 66 -10.97 3.68 -0.92
C LEU A 66 -12.22 3.87 -1.79
N LYS A 67 -12.91 2.79 -2.11
CA LYS A 67 -14.17 2.85 -2.88
C LYS A 67 -15.26 3.60 -2.12
N GLU A 68 -15.34 3.40 -0.81
CA GLU A 68 -16.34 4.05 0.03
C GLU A 68 -16.18 5.56 0.10
N ARG A 69 -15.01 6.10 -0.16
CA ARG A 69 -14.80 7.55 -0.21
C ARG A 69 -15.59 8.21 -1.33
N GLY A 70 -15.75 7.53 -2.47
CA GLY A 70 -16.48 8.06 -3.62
C GLY A 70 -15.83 9.24 -4.33
N THR A 71 -14.65 9.68 -3.89
CA THR A 71 -13.92 10.82 -4.44
C THR A 71 -12.68 10.41 -5.22
N LEU A 72 -12.42 9.11 -5.35
CA LEU A 72 -11.24 8.55 -5.99
C LEU A 72 -11.61 7.76 -7.24
N GLU A 73 -10.73 7.77 -8.23
CA GLU A 73 -10.81 6.85 -9.35
C GLU A 73 -10.08 5.57 -8.95
N VAL A 74 -10.83 4.57 -8.51
CA VAL A 74 -10.27 3.29 -8.05
C VAL A 74 -10.23 2.31 -9.21
N LEU A 75 -9.03 1.90 -9.61
CA LEU A 75 -8.79 0.98 -10.72
C LEU A 75 -8.58 -0.42 -10.18
N ASP A 76 -9.68 -1.16 -10.00
CA ASP A 76 -9.67 -2.50 -9.44
C ASP A 76 -9.88 -3.54 -10.54
N ARG A 77 -8.79 -4.18 -10.96
CA ARG A 77 -8.82 -5.23 -11.98
C ARG A 77 -9.57 -6.49 -11.53
N ASP A 78 -9.72 -6.68 -10.22
CA ASP A 78 -10.38 -7.88 -9.68
C ASP A 78 -11.90 -7.83 -9.85
N GLU A 79 -12.47 -6.66 -10.06
CA GLU A 79 -13.90 -6.49 -10.31
C GLU A 79 -14.26 -6.68 -11.78
N VAL A 80 -13.28 -6.79 -12.65
CA VAL A 80 -13.46 -6.85 -14.09
C VAL A 80 -13.12 -8.24 -14.59
N THR A 81 -14.05 -8.85 -15.33
CA THR A 81 -13.85 -10.18 -15.91
C THR A 81 -13.64 -10.12 -17.42
N ASP A 82 -14.02 -9.01 -18.06
CA ASP A 82 -13.82 -8.81 -19.49
C ASP A 82 -12.36 -8.47 -19.77
N ARG A 83 -11.74 -9.25 -20.67
CA ARG A 83 -10.34 -9.09 -21.04
C ARG A 83 -10.00 -7.68 -21.56
N GLU A 84 -10.89 -7.10 -22.36
CA GLU A 84 -10.67 -5.75 -22.90
C GLU A 84 -10.65 -4.69 -21.80
N GLU A 85 -11.54 -4.83 -20.82
CA GLU A 85 -11.58 -3.91 -19.69
C GLU A 85 -10.36 -4.08 -18.76
N VAL A 86 -9.89 -5.32 -18.59
CA VAL A 86 -8.67 -5.59 -17.83
C VAL A 86 -7.47 -4.91 -18.48
N VAL A 87 -7.36 -5.00 -19.81
CA VAL A 87 -6.28 -4.33 -20.56
C VAL A 87 -6.34 -2.81 -20.38
N LYS A 88 -7.54 -2.23 -20.42
CA LYS A 88 -7.71 -0.79 -20.19
C LYS A 88 -7.26 -0.38 -18.79
N ILE A 89 -7.57 -1.20 -17.79
CA ILE A 89 -7.12 -0.94 -16.41
C ILE A 89 -5.60 -1.00 -16.32
N TYR A 90 -4.96 -1.97 -16.95
CA TYR A 90 -3.50 -2.04 -16.99
C TYR A 90 -2.88 -0.81 -17.65
N GLU A 91 -3.43 -0.38 -18.77
CA GLU A 91 -2.96 0.83 -19.46
C GLU A 91 -3.13 2.06 -18.57
N ARG A 92 -4.27 2.19 -17.94
CA ARG A 92 -4.58 3.31 -17.03
C ARG A 92 -3.69 3.31 -15.80
N ALA A 93 -3.28 2.12 -15.33
CA ALA A 93 -2.43 1.97 -14.15
C ALA A 93 -1.05 2.63 -14.34
N PHE A 94 -0.53 2.69 -15.55
CA PHE A 94 0.75 3.37 -15.82
C PHE A 94 0.68 4.88 -15.58
N THR A 95 -0.51 5.46 -15.62
CA THR A 95 -0.73 6.88 -15.40
C THR A 95 -1.46 7.17 -14.10
N ALA A 96 -1.64 6.17 -13.25
CA ALA A 96 -2.29 6.36 -11.96
C ALA A 96 -1.46 7.27 -11.05
N ASP A 97 -2.15 8.11 -10.28
CA ASP A 97 -1.49 9.01 -9.34
C ASP A 97 -0.87 8.26 -8.17
N VAL A 98 -1.49 7.15 -7.76
CA VAL A 98 -1.05 6.35 -6.62
C VAL A 98 -1.05 4.88 -6.98
N TYR A 99 0.06 4.23 -6.70
CA TYR A 99 0.19 2.78 -6.81
C TYR A 99 0.50 2.20 -5.43
N LEU A 100 -0.32 1.28 -4.96
CA LEU A 100 -0.15 0.65 -3.66
C LEU A 100 0.51 -0.71 -3.82
N SER A 101 1.49 -0.98 -2.97
CA SER A 101 2.13 -2.28 -2.92
C SER A 101 2.50 -2.63 -1.49
N SER A 102 2.69 -3.92 -1.23
CA SER A 102 3.28 -4.38 0.02
C SER A 102 4.73 -4.77 -0.24
N ALA A 103 5.52 -4.79 0.82
CA ALA A 103 6.90 -5.26 0.76
C ALA A 103 7.03 -6.62 1.43
N ASN A 104 7.92 -7.46 0.93
CA ASN A 104 8.23 -8.74 1.55
C ASN A 104 9.00 -8.55 2.85
N ALA A 105 9.90 -7.56 2.88
CA ALA A 105 10.67 -7.23 4.06
C ALA A 105 11.15 -5.78 4.00
N ILE A 106 11.42 -5.22 5.17
CA ILE A 106 12.05 -3.91 5.31
C ILE A 106 13.17 -4.06 6.33
N SER A 107 14.38 -3.69 5.94
CA SER A 107 15.51 -3.72 6.89
C SER A 107 15.44 -2.54 7.87
N GLU A 108 16.15 -2.66 8.99
CA GLU A 108 16.17 -1.58 9.99
C GLU A 108 16.73 -0.28 9.43
N ASP A 109 17.62 -0.36 8.46
CA ASP A 109 18.21 0.82 7.81
C ASP A 109 17.39 1.34 6.62
N GLY A 110 16.18 0.85 6.44
CA GLY A 110 15.22 1.40 5.49
C GLY A 110 15.33 0.88 4.07
N VAL A 111 15.88 -0.31 3.88
CA VAL A 111 15.90 -0.95 2.56
C VAL A 111 14.63 -1.79 2.40
N ILE A 112 13.85 -1.48 1.36
CA ILE A 112 12.61 -2.20 1.06
C ILE A 112 12.93 -3.34 0.10
N VAL A 113 12.51 -4.55 0.46
CA VAL A 113 12.79 -5.76 -0.30
C VAL A 113 11.51 -6.38 -0.82
N ASN A 114 11.44 -6.59 -2.13
CA ASN A 114 10.34 -7.28 -2.78
C ASN A 114 10.86 -8.47 -3.58
N LYS A 115 10.17 -9.58 -3.46
CA LYS A 115 10.45 -10.76 -4.28
C LYS A 115 9.82 -10.57 -5.65
N ILE A 116 10.63 -10.67 -6.69
CA ILE A 116 10.20 -10.54 -8.09
C ILE A 116 10.11 -11.93 -8.71
N GLY A 117 9.21 -12.09 -9.67
CA GLY A 117 9.13 -13.31 -10.45
C GLY A 117 8.19 -14.38 -9.91
N ARG A 118 7.40 -14.07 -8.89
CA ARG A 118 6.40 -14.99 -8.36
C ARG A 118 5.36 -15.43 -9.41
N ALA A 119 5.21 -14.65 -10.44
CA ALA A 119 4.28 -14.96 -11.53
C ALA A 119 4.68 -16.19 -12.33
N HIS A 120 5.89 -16.64 -12.16
CA HIS A 120 6.40 -17.83 -12.85
C HIS A 120 6.12 -19.13 -12.12
N VAL A 121 5.55 -19.05 -10.98
CA VAL A 121 5.27 -20.19 -10.14
C VAL A 121 3.96 -20.83 -10.54
#